data_8c4529beff1fba7e8c60b7dae524eaa0
#
_entry.id   8c4529beff1fba7e8c60b7dae524eaa0
#
_cell.length_a   1.000
_cell.length_b   1.000
_cell.length_c   1.000
_cell.angle_alpha   90.00
_cell.angle_beta   90.00
_cell.angle_gamma   90.00
#
_symmetry.space_group_name_H-M   'P 1'
#
loop_
_entity.id
_entity.type
_entity.pdbx_description
1 polymer ?
#
loop_
_entity_poly.entity_id
_entity_poly.type
_entity_poly.pdbx_seq_one_letter_code
_entity_poly.pdbx_strand_id
1 'polypeptide(L)'
;SLGFPVISLLGWQAGFNTNSVYGSARIKNIKPNRLQAELAKHNIVVVAGFQGLNRYDDLTTLGRGGSDTSAVAIAATLHADKCQIFTDVEGVYTADPRKVENAKKLKEITYDEMLELATLGAQVLNNRSVEMAKKYSVELEVLSSLNPVPGTIVKEVAKMEKMLIRGVTKDKDVALVSVLGVKDNPGVAFNIFSKLSQKNINVDIILQSFGRDNTKDIVFTVSKDNGPVAVELLKETSALDGAKIVCDTNVAKVSIVGAGMESHPGTATKMFEALYERNINIRMISTSEIKISVIIDADDADRAVSAVHKAFIPN
;
A
#
# COMPACT_ATOMS: atom_id res chain seq x y z
N SER A 1 -26.03 -28.09 -4.69
CA SER A 1 -25.82 -28.98 -5.81
C SER A 1 -24.73 -30.03 -5.56
N LEU A 2 -23.75 -29.77 -4.72
CA LEU A 2 -22.70 -30.73 -4.35
C LEU A 2 -23.03 -31.53 -3.08
N GLY A 3 -24.22 -31.34 -2.49
CA GLY A 3 -24.69 -32.10 -1.32
C GLY A 3 -24.14 -31.64 0.03
N PHE A 4 -23.35 -30.55 0.09
CA PHE A 4 -22.85 -30.02 1.33
C PHE A 4 -23.87 -29.09 2.01
N PRO A 5 -23.97 -29.10 3.38
CA PRO A 5 -24.79 -28.14 4.10
C PRO A 5 -24.17 -26.75 4.00
N VAL A 6 -24.91 -25.79 3.50
CA VAL A 6 -24.44 -24.41 3.27
C VAL A 6 -25.47 -23.39 3.75
N ILE A 7 -25.00 -22.31 4.34
CA ILE A 7 -25.83 -21.14 4.64
C ILE A 7 -25.17 -19.87 4.10
N SER A 8 -25.98 -18.98 3.51
CA SER A 8 -25.51 -17.65 3.08
C SER A 8 -25.95 -16.60 4.08
N LEU A 9 -25.00 -15.73 4.49
CA LEU A 9 -25.24 -14.62 5.41
C LEU A 9 -24.80 -13.32 4.75
N LEU A 10 -25.59 -12.28 4.94
CA LEU A 10 -25.17 -10.91 4.67
C LEU A 10 -24.16 -10.47 5.72
N GLY A 11 -23.32 -9.45 5.42
CA GLY A 11 -22.29 -8.99 6.34
C GLY A 11 -22.84 -8.63 7.72
N TRP A 12 -23.98 -7.96 7.78
CA TRP A 12 -24.62 -7.64 9.06
C TRP A 12 -25.15 -8.88 9.81
N GLN A 13 -25.63 -9.90 9.10
CA GLN A 13 -26.03 -11.19 9.68
C GLN A 13 -24.83 -11.96 10.23
N ALA A 14 -23.67 -11.78 9.61
CA ALA A 14 -22.38 -12.28 10.10
C ALA A 14 -21.80 -11.45 11.25
N GLY A 15 -22.48 -10.37 11.64
CA GLY A 15 -22.16 -9.57 12.82
C GLY A 15 -21.20 -8.40 12.58
N PHE A 16 -20.98 -7.96 11.34
CA PHE A 16 -20.12 -6.81 11.05
C PHE A 16 -20.72 -5.50 11.54
N ASN A 17 -20.08 -4.86 12.52
CA ASN A 17 -20.39 -3.51 12.97
C ASN A 17 -19.32 -2.53 12.51
N THR A 18 -19.76 -1.39 11.96
CA THR A 18 -18.89 -0.38 11.35
C THR A 18 -19.09 0.99 11.98
N ASN A 19 -18.21 1.93 11.60
CA ASN A 19 -18.47 3.36 11.81
C ASN A 19 -19.46 3.89 10.74
N SER A 20 -19.84 5.17 10.86
CA SER A 20 -20.82 5.81 9.96
C SER A 20 -20.17 6.58 8.80
N VAL A 21 -19.01 6.14 8.33
CA VAL A 21 -18.37 6.69 7.13
C VAL A 21 -18.82 5.87 5.94
N TYR A 22 -19.89 6.31 5.27
CA TYR A 22 -20.48 5.61 4.12
C TYR A 22 -19.47 5.53 2.96
N GLY A 23 -19.41 4.36 2.29
CA GLY A 23 -18.51 4.13 1.15
C GLY A 23 -17.06 3.77 1.52
N SER A 24 -16.59 4.07 2.74
CA SER A 24 -15.26 3.73 3.23
C SER A 24 -15.25 3.41 4.72
N ALA A 25 -16.28 2.70 5.18
CA ALA A 25 -16.47 2.36 6.58
C ALA A 25 -15.33 1.51 7.16
N ARG A 26 -15.10 1.66 8.45
CA ARG A 26 -14.16 0.83 9.22
C ARG A 26 -14.91 -0.13 10.10
N ILE A 27 -14.50 -1.40 10.09
CA ILE A 27 -15.03 -2.43 11.00
C ILE A 27 -14.59 -2.04 12.42
N LYS A 28 -15.57 -1.90 13.31
CA LYS A 28 -15.34 -1.67 14.74
C LYS A 28 -15.19 -2.97 15.50
N ASN A 29 -16.09 -3.90 15.24
CA ASN A 29 -16.06 -5.25 15.78
C ASN A 29 -16.92 -6.19 14.91
N ILE A 30 -16.75 -7.49 15.15
CA ILE A 30 -17.63 -8.53 14.62
C ILE A 30 -18.21 -9.28 15.81
N LYS A 31 -19.53 -9.48 15.81
CA LYS A 31 -20.23 -10.34 16.79
C LYS A 31 -20.32 -11.75 16.20
N PRO A 32 -19.48 -12.71 16.61
CA PRO A 32 -19.31 -13.98 15.90
C PRO A 32 -20.40 -15.01 16.18
N ASN A 33 -21.35 -14.72 17.09
CA ASN A 33 -22.30 -15.71 17.61
C ASN A 33 -23.03 -16.49 16.50
N ARG A 34 -23.48 -15.79 15.45
CA ARG A 34 -24.17 -16.43 14.33
C ARG A 34 -23.24 -17.31 13.52
N LEU A 35 -22.03 -16.83 13.22
CA LEU A 35 -21.02 -17.60 12.51
C LEU A 35 -20.65 -18.87 13.27
N GLN A 36 -20.36 -18.74 14.57
CA GLN A 36 -20.02 -19.88 15.43
C GLN A 36 -21.15 -20.90 15.55
N ALA A 37 -22.41 -20.43 15.67
CA ALA A 37 -23.56 -21.31 15.73
C ALA A 37 -23.78 -22.11 14.46
N GLU A 38 -23.52 -21.53 13.28
CA GLU A 38 -23.65 -22.26 12.02
C GLU A 38 -22.46 -23.20 11.76
N LEU A 39 -21.25 -22.81 12.11
CA LEU A 39 -20.07 -23.66 12.02
C LEU A 39 -20.18 -24.86 12.97
N ALA A 40 -20.74 -24.69 14.18
CA ALA A 40 -20.98 -25.79 15.11
C ALA A 40 -21.97 -26.84 14.57
N LYS A 41 -22.82 -26.47 13.59
CA LYS A 41 -23.70 -27.40 12.87
C LYS A 41 -23.00 -28.03 11.67
N HIS A 42 -21.71 -27.80 11.48
CA HIS A 42 -20.92 -28.22 10.32
C HIS A 42 -21.40 -27.61 9.00
N ASN A 43 -22.05 -26.46 9.02
CA ASN A 43 -22.42 -25.73 7.83
C ASN A 43 -21.20 -25.02 7.22
N ILE A 44 -21.10 -25.02 5.91
CA ILE A 44 -20.27 -24.08 5.18
C ILE A 44 -20.97 -22.72 5.22
N VAL A 45 -20.31 -21.70 5.73
CA VAL A 45 -20.89 -20.36 5.88
C VAL A 45 -20.36 -19.45 4.78
N VAL A 46 -21.21 -19.06 3.85
CA VAL A 46 -20.91 -18.07 2.81
C VAL A 46 -21.30 -16.69 3.32
N VAL A 47 -20.36 -15.75 3.37
CA VAL A 47 -20.59 -14.39 3.87
C VAL A 47 -20.44 -13.39 2.75
N ALA A 48 -21.47 -12.56 2.53
CA ALA A 48 -21.35 -11.39 1.67
C ALA A 48 -20.46 -10.34 2.35
N GLY A 49 -19.17 -10.32 2.03
CA GLY A 49 -18.20 -9.34 2.53
C GLY A 49 -18.49 -7.92 2.06
N PHE A 50 -17.53 -6.98 2.30
CA PHE A 50 -17.59 -5.59 1.85
C PHE A 50 -18.63 -4.73 2.57
N GLN A 51 -19.50 -5.25 3.41
CA GLN A 51 -20.62 -4.54 4.01
C GLN A 51 -20.73 -4.80 5.52
N GLY A 52 -21.38 -3.87 6.23
CA GLY A 52 -21.72 -4.00 7.64
C GLY A 52 -22.80 -3.01 8.05
N LEU A 53 -23.20 -2.99 9.33
CA LEU A 53 -24.11 -2.02 9.91
C LEU A 53 -23.36 -1.00 10.76
N ASN A 54 -23.79 0.25 10.68
CA ASN A 54 -23.38 1.28 11.62
C ASN A 54 -24.29 1.31 12.87
N ARG A 55 -24.06 2.27 13.76
CA ARG A 55 -24.84 2.45 15.01
C ARG A 55 -26.32 2.83 14.81
N TYR A 56 -26.70 3.18 13.59
CA TYR A 56 -28.07 3.56 13.23
C TYR A 56 -28.78 2.47 12.44
N ASP A 57 -28.19 1.26 12.39
CA ASP A 57 -28.64 0.13 11.57
C ASP A 57 -28.64 0.41 10.04
N ASP A 58 -27.89 1.44 9.60
CA ASP A 58 -27.69 1.69 8.19
C ASP A 58 -26.60 0.77 7.61
N LEU A 59 -26.82 0.33 6.39
CA LEU A 59 -25.83 -0.40 5.61
C LEU A 59 -24.66 0.53 5.22
N THR A 60 -23.46 0.06 5.46
CA THR A 60 -22.23 0.73 5.07
C THR A 60 -21.38 -0.20 4.24
N THR A 61 -20.54 0.38 3.37
CA THR A 61 -19.55 -0.36 2.58
C THR A 61 -18.13 -0.02 3.02
N LEU A 62 -17.25 -1.02 2.94
CA LEU A 62 -15.87 -0.89 3.43
C LEU A 62 -14.94 -0.18 2.45
N GLY A 63 -15.40 0.08 1.23
CA GLY A 63 -14.59 0.67 0.18
C GLY A 63 -13.74 -0.36 -0.56
N ARG A 64 -12.86 0.11 -1.46
CA ARG A 64 -12.02 -0.75 -2.30
C ARG A 64 -11.23 -1.76 -1.45
N GLY A 65 -11.16 -3.02 -1.87
CA GLY A 65 -10.52 -4.11 -1.12
C GLY A 65 -11.27 -4.53 0.16
N GLY A 66 -12.52 -4.12 0.30
CA GLY A 66 -13.33 -4.41 1.49
C GLY A 66 -13.64 -5.90 1.67
N SER A 67 -13.65 -6.70 0.60
CA SER A 67 -13.84 -8.16 0.68
C SER A 67 -12.68 -8.85 1.37
N ASP A 68 -11.44 -8.51 1.01
CA ASP A 68 -10.22 -9.01 1.67
C ASP A 68 -10.23 -8.62 3.14
N THR A 69 -10.57 -7.34 3.43
CA THR A 69 -10.69 -6.86 4.81
C THR A 69 -11.76 -7.64 5.59
N SER A 70 -12.88 -7.99 4.97
CA SER A 70 -13.93 -8.81 5.59
C SER A 70 -13.45 -10.21 5.90
N ALA A 71 -12.75 -10.86 4.95
CA ALA A 71 -12.21 -12.21 5.11
C ALA A 71 -11.22 -12.26 6.28
N VAL A 72 -10.26 -11.35 6.33
CA VAL A 72 -9.27 -11.28 7.41
C VAL A 72 -9.92 -10.98 8.75
N ALA A 73 -10.93 -10.10 8.79
CA ALA A 73 -11.64 -9.77 10.03
C ALA A 73 -12.41 -10.98 10.59
N ILE A 74 -13.02 -11.80 9.74
CA ILE A 74 -13.65 -13.06 10.14
C ILE A 74 -12.60 -14.05 10.65
N ALA A 75 -11.50 -14.24 9.89
CA ALA A 75 -10.43 -15.14 10.29
C ALA A 75 -9.84 -14.76 11.66
N ALA A 76 -9.60 -13.48 11.90
CA ALA A 76 -9.13 -12.96 13.19
C ALA A 76 -10.15 -13.23 14.31
N THR A 77 -11.43 -12.98 14.06
CA THR A 77 -12.49 -13.12 15.05
C THR A 77 -12.75 -14.58 15.44
N LEU A 78 -12.63 -15.50 14.49
CA LEU A 78 -12.84 -16.93 14.68
C LEU A 78 -11.56 -17.69 15.07
N HIS A 79 -10.42 -17.02 15.13
CA HIS A 79 -9.10 -17.63 15.32
C HIS A 79 -8.86 -18.76 14.30
N ALA A 80 -9.13 -18.46 13.03
CA ALA A 80 -8.95 -19.42 11.95
C ALA A 80 -7.46 -19.75 11.76
N ASP A 81 -7.16 -20.98 11.39
CA ASP A 81 -5.78 -21.44 11.15
C ASP A 81 -5.11 -20.68 10.00
N LYS A 82 -5.91 -20.24 9.01
CA LYS A 82 -5.44 -19.57 7.81
C LYS A 82 -6.55 -18.74 7.18
N CYS A 83 -6.17 -17.67 6.49
CA CYS A 83 -7.06 -16.89 5.61
C CYS A 83 -6.53 -16.96 4.17
N GLN A 84 -7.27 -17.57 3.27
CA GLN A 84 -6.92 -17.68 1.86
C GLN A 84 -7.62 -16.59 1.04
N ILE A 85 -6.86 -15.86 0.23
CA ILE A 85 -7.35 -14.84 -0.68
C ILE A 85 -7.14 -15.34 -2.11
N PHE A 86 -8.22 -15.66 -2.77
CA PHE A 86 -8.21 -16.08 -4.17
C PHE A 86 -8.37 -14.87 -5.08
N THR A 87 -7.44 -14.73 -6.02
CA THR A 87 -7.37 -13.59 -6.94
C THR A 87 -7.02 -14.05 -8.36
N ASP A 88 -6.85 -13.14 -9.30
CA ASP A 88 -6.48 -13.41 -10.70
C ASP A 88 -4.98 -13.64 -10.91
N VAL A 89 -4.17 -13.51 -9.86
CA VAL A 89 -2.72 -13.77 -9.88
C VAL A 89 -2.36 -14.97 -9.00
N GLU A 90 -1.24 -15.63 -9.30
CA GLU A 90 -0.82 -16.85 -8.59
C GLU A 90 -0.14 -16.60 -7.23
N GLY A 91 0.00 -15.36 -6.83
CA GLY A 91 0.68 -14.94 -5.60
C GLY A 91 1.36 -13.59 -5.75
N VAL A 92 2.27 -13.29 -4.83
CA VAL A 92 3.09 -12.07 -4.84
C VAL A 92 4.39 -12.33 -5.61
N TYR A 93 4.73 -11.42 -6.51
CA TYR A 93 5.93 -11.52 -7.35
C TYR A 93 6.95 -10.44 -6.99
N THR A 94 8.20 -10.68 -7.34
CA THR A 94 9.31 -9.73 -7.16
C THR A 94 9.20 -8.46 -8.04
N ALA A 95 8.37 -8.48 -9.06
CA ALA A 95 7.88 -7.35 -9.86
C ALA A 95 6.61 -7.79 -10.59
N ASP A 96 5.94 -6.87 -11.29
CA ASP A 96 4.80 -7.24 -12.15
C ASP A 96 5.25 -8.18 -13.29
N PRO A 97 4.83 -9.46 -13.31
CA PRO A 97 5.28 -10.43 -14.30
C PRO A 97 4.82 -10.08 -15.73
N ARG A 98 3.82 -9.21 -15.88
CA ARG A 98 3.39 -8.69 -17.19
C ARG A 98 4.37 -7.67 -17.77
N LYS A 99 5.27 -7.12 -16.94
CA LYS A 99 6.21 -6.05 -17.29
C LYS A 99 7.67 -6.50 -17.18
N VAL A 100 7.95 -7.47 -16.31
CA VAL A 100 9.29 -7.99 -16.04
C VAL A 100 9.28 -9.50 -16.26
N GLU A 101 9.85 -9.94 -17.37
CA GLU A 101 9.83 -11.34 -17.80
C GLU A 101 10.40 -12.32 -16.76
N ASN A 102 11.42 -11.90 -16.01
CA ASN A 102 12.10 -12.70 -14.99
C ASN A 102 11.57 -12.46 -13.57
N ALA A 103 10.36 -11.90 -13.42
CA ALA A 103 9.74 -11.76 -12.12
C ALA A 103 9.51 -13.13 -11.48
N LYS A 104 9.98 -13.30 -10.25
CA LYS A 104 9.89 -14.58 -9.51
C LYS A 104 8.75 -14.51 -8.50
N LYS A 105 7.94 -15.58 -8.44
CA LYS A 105 6.90 -15.72 -7.41
C LYS A 105 7.56 -15.96 -6.06
N LEU A 106 7.17 -15.20 -5.04
CA LEU A 106 7.60 -15.36 -3.66
C LEU A 106 6.84 -16.52 -3.01
N LYS A 107 7.56 -17.39 -2.32
CA LYS A 107 6.92 -18.45 -1.51
C LYS A 107 6.35 -17.87 -0.23
N GLU A 108 7.09 -16.96 0.38
CA GLU A 108 6.76 -16.32 1.66
C GLU A 108 7.20 -14.86 1.63
N ILE A 109 6.45 -14.01 2.34
CA ILE A 109 6.76 -12.59 2.54
C ILE A 109 6.29 -12.17 3.94
N THR A 110 6.98 -11.21 4.57
CA THR A 110 6.53 -10.66 5.86
C THR A 110 5.37 -9.69 5.66
N TYR A 111 4.59 -9.44 6.73
CA TYR A 111 3.52 -8.44 6.68
C TYR A 111 4.05 -7.06 6.34
N ASP A 112 5.21 -6.67 6.88
CA ASP A 112 5.79 -5.35 6.64
C ASP A 112 6.22 -5.17 5.18
N GLU A 113 6.92 -6.16 4.62
CA GLU A 113 7.28 -6.17 3.21
C GLU A 113 6.03 -6.15 2.31
N MET A 114 4.99 -6.92 2.66
CA MET A 114 3.73 -6.95 1.90
C MET A 114 2.98 -5.61 1.96
N LEU A 115 2.93 -4.97 3.14
CA LEU A 115 2.34 -3.64 3.32
C LEU A 115 3.06 -2.60 2.45
N GLU A 116 4.38 -2.61 2.44
CA GLU A 116 5.14 -1.68 1.60
C GLU A 116 4.89 -1.96 0.11
N LEU A 117 4.94 -3.21 -0.34
CA LEU A 117 4.65 -3.55 -1.74
C LEU A 117 3.23 -3.12 -2.14
N ALA A 118 2.23 -3.38 -1.30
CA ALA A 118 0.84 -3.01 -1.56
C ALA A 118 0.66 -1.47 -1.62
N THR A 119 1.32 -0.74 -0.72
CA THR A 119 1.31 0.74 -0.70
C THR A 119 2.01 1.34 -1.92
N LEU A 120 3.03 0.66 -2.43
CA LEU A 120 3.88 1.14 -3.52
C LEU A 120 3.42 0.67 -4.91
N GLY A 121 2.20 0.13 -5.03
CA GLY A 121 1.58 -0.17 -6.33
C GLY A 121 1.45 -1.65 -6.69
N ALA A 122 1.88 -2.58 -5.86
CA ALA A 122 1.60 -4.01 -6.03
C ALA A 122 0.15 -4.29 -5.60
N GLN A 123 -0.78 -4.26 -6.56
CA GLN A 123 -2.23 -4.37 -6.32
C GLN A 123 -2.70 -5.83 -6.08
N VAL A 124 -1.96 -6.60 -5.30
CA VAL A 124 -2.29 -8.02 -5.02
C VAL A 124 -3.18 -8.15 -3.78
N LEU A 125 -2.90 -7.39 -2.73
CA LEU A 125 -3.69 -7.35 -1.50
C LEU A 125 -4.00 -5.89 -1.12
N ASN A 126 -5.11 -5.70 -0.42
CA ASN A 126 -5.45 -4.39 0.13
C ASN A 126 -4.65 -4.12 1.42
N ASN A 127 -4.08 -2.91 1.58
CA ASN A 127 -3.29 -2.52 2.76
C ASN A 127 -4.03 -2.78 4.08
N ARG A 128 -5.31 -2.42 4.16
CA ARG A 128 -6.12 -2.61 5.38
C ARG A 128 -6.27 -4.08 5.78
N SER A 129 -6.33 -4.99 4.79
CA SER A 129 -6.39 -6.43 5.08
C SER A 129 -5.07 -6.94 5.64
N VAL A 130 -3.94 -6.47 5.10
CA VAL A 130 -2.60 -6.85 5.58
C VAL A 130 -2.31 -6.25 6.96
N GLU A 131 -2.65 -4.98 7.19
CA GLU A 131 -2.57 -4.34 8.52
C GLU A 131 -3.36 -5.13 9.58
N MET A 132 -4.57 -5.53 9.22
CA MET A 132 -5.42 -6.32 10.12
C MET A 132 -4.83 -7.71 10.37
N ALA A 133 -4.33 -8.37 9.32
CA ALA A 133 -3.68 -9.67 9.44
C ALA A 133 -2.45 -9.59 10.35
N LYS A 134 -1.60 -8.57 10.18
CA LYS A 134 -0.47 -8.31 11.08
C LYS A 134 -0.92 -8.11 12.53
N LYS A 135 -1.91 -7.22 12.74
CA LYS A 135 -2.40 -6.89 14.09
C LYS A 135 -2.94 -8.10 14.87
N TYR A 136 -3.56 -9.03 14.17
CA TYR A 136 -4.20 -10.20 14.78
C TYR A 136 -3.45 -11.50 14.51
N SER A 137 -2.25 -11.44 13.93
CA SER A 137 -1.38 -12.58 13.59
C SER A 137 -2.10 -13.65 12.74
N VAL A 138 -2.91 -13.20 11.78
CA VAL A 138 -3.62 -14.09 10.84
C VAL A 138 -2.71 -14.42 9.68
N GLU A 139 -2.31 -15.67 9.50
CA GLU A 139 -1.56 -16.10 8.33
C GLU A 139 -2.44 -15.97 7.07
N LEU A 140 -1.94 -15.21 6.06
CA LEU A 140 -2.61 -15.10 4.78
C LEU A 140 -1.93 -16.00 3.74
N GLU A 141 -2.71 -16.53 2.83
CA GLU A 141 -2.21 -17.22 1.65
C GLU A 141 -2.89 -16.64 0.41
N VAL A 142 -2.08 -16.08 -0.50
CA VAL A 142 -2.57 -15.51 -1.76
C VAL A 142 -2.48 -16.57 -2.84
N LEU A 143 -3.62 -16.89 -3.46
CA LEU A 143 -3.78 -17.98 -4.41
C LEU A 143 -4.48 -17.51 -5.69
N SER A 144 -4.22 -18.22 -6.79
CA SER A 144 -4.97 -18.02 -8.01
C SER A 144 -6.34 -18.70 -7.95
N SER A 145 -7.38 -17.99 -8.37
CA SER A 145 -8.68 -18.57 -8.62
C SER A 145 -8.77 -19.36 -9.94
N LEU A 146 -7.77 -19.20 -10.81
CA LEU A 146 -7.71 -19.79 -12.15
C LEU A 146 -6.80 -21.02 -12.20
N ASN A 147 -5.69 -21.00 -11.50
CA ASN A 147 -4.65 -22.04 -11.54
C ASN A 147 -4.43 -22.63 -10.14
N PRO A 148 -4.59 -23.94 -9.93
CA PRO A 148 -4.39 -24.59 -8.63
C PRO A 148 -2.90 -24.84 -8.36
N VAL A 149 -2.14 -23.78 -8.20
CA VAL A 149 -0.71 -23.83 -7.88
C VAL A 149 -0.44 -23.24 -6.48
N PRO A 150 0.63 -23.64 -5.78
CA PRO A 150 0.98 -23.04 -4.50
C PRO A 150 1.09 -21.51 -4.59
N GLY A 151 0.49 -20.82 -3.65
CA GLY A 151 0.46 -19.37 -3.58
C GLY A 151 1.64 -18.77 -2.83
N THR A 152 1.45 -17.53 -2.35
CA THR A 152 2.39 -16.81 -1.47
C THR A 152 1.82 -16.73 -0.07
N ILE A 153 2.61 -17.14 0.94
CA ILE A 153 2.25 -17.04 2.36
C ILE A 153 2.72 -15.68 2.90
N VAL A 154 1.82 -14.95 3.54
CA VAL A 154 2.12 -13.68 4.24
C VAL A 154 2.01 -13.91 5.75
N LYS A 155 3.10 -13.71 6.47
CA LYS A 155 3.21 -13.99 7.91
C LYS A 155 4.25 -13.09 8.59
N GLU A 156 4.41 -13.21 9.92
CA GLU A 156 5.33 -12.35 10.68
C GLU A 156 6.80 -12.57 10.30
N VAL A 157 7.22 -13.82 10.15
CA VAL A 157 8.62 -14.18 9.84
C VAL A 157 8.68 -15.05 8.59
N ALA A 158 9.37 -14.57 7.55
CA ALA A 158 9.69 -15.37 6.38
C ALA A 158 11.03 -16.09 6.56
N LYS A 159 11.07 -17.40 6.29
CA LYS A 159 12.26 -18.24 6.51
C LYS A 159 13.44 -17.98 5.57
N MET A 160 13.28 -17.12 4.56
CA MET A 160 14.32 -16.90 3.55
C MET A 160 15.19 -15.68 3.88
N GLU A 161 16.31 -15.89 4.57
CA GLU A 161 17.36 -14.89 4.82
C GLU A 161 18.12 -14.40 3.56
N LYS A 162 17.94 -15.04 2.40
CA LYS A 162 18.84 -14.87 1.25
C LYS A 162 18.45 -13.81 0.23
N MET A 163 17.27 -13.25 0.27
CA MET A 163 16.89 -12.19 -0.68
C MET A 163 16.99 -10.82 -0.02
N LEU A 164 17.98 -10.04 -0.43
CA LEU A 164 18.16 -8.65 0.00
C LEU A 164 16.90 -7.80 -0.28
N ILE A 165 16.28 -8.05 -1.43
CA ILE A 165 15.08 -7.35 -1.90
C ILE A 165 13.99 -8.35 -2.24
N ARG A 166 12.77 -8.10 -1.75
CA ARG A 166 11.58 -8.88 -2.04
C ARG A 166 10.86 -8.44 -3.30
N GLY A 167 10.93 -7.14 -3.62
CA GLY A 167 10.26 -6.66 -4.79
C GLY A 167 10.70 -5.29 -5.26
N VAL A 168 10.39 -5.04 -6.54
CA VAL A 168 10.54 -3.75 -7.21
C VAL A 168 9.17 -3.36 -7.73
N THR A 169 8.69 -2.18 -7.34
CA THR A 169 7.37 -1.70 -7.73
C THR A 169 7.45 -0.31 -8.33
N LYS A 170 6.36 0.10 -8.98
CA LYS A 170 6.15 1.47 -9.44
C LYS A 170 4.75 1.94 -9.07
N ASP A 171 4.63 3.21 -8.80
CA ASP A 171 3.37 3.92 -8.63
C ASP A 171 3.35 5.12 -9.58
N LYS A 172 2.34 5.19 -10.44
CA LYS A 172 2.10 6.29 -11.38
C LYS A 172 1.01 7.25 -10.92
N ASP A 173 0.33 6.92 -9.81
CA ASP A 173 -0.64 7.81 -9.17
C ASP A 173 0.06 8.74 -8.18
N VAL A 174 1.02 9.50 -8.67
CA VAL A 174 1.85 10.42 -7.88
C VAL A 174 1.94 11.78 -8.57
N ALA A 175 1.83 12.83 -7.77
CA ALA A 175 2.20 14.20 -8.14
C ALA A 175 3.27 14.71 -7.17
N LEU A 176 4.28 15.40 -7.69
CA LEU A 176 5.33 16.06 -6.94
C LEU A 176 4.97 17.54 -6.77
N VAL A 177 4.73 17.96 -5.52
CA VAL A 177 4.43 19.35 -5.18
C VAL A 177 5.67 19.96 -4.52
N SER A 178 6.11 21.10 -5.05
CA SER A 178 7.29 21.83 -4.55
C SER A 178 6.88 23.23 -4.10
N VAL A 179 7.16 23.56 -2.84
CA VAL A 179 7.00 24.90 -2.26
C VAL A 179 8.39 25.46 -2.05
N LEU A 180 8.80 26.35 -2.94
CA LEU A 180 10.19 26.83 -3.06
C LEU A 180 10.34 28.23 -2.46
N GLY A 181 11.45 28.47 -1.78
CA GLY A 181 11.80 29.77 -1.22
C GLY A 181 10.93 30.20 -0.04
N VAL A 182 10.44 29.27 0.75
CA VAL A 182 9.66 29.55 1.96
C VAL A 182 10.56 30.11 3.04
N LYS A 183 10.14 31.18 3.74
CA LYS A 183 10.89 31.73 4.90
C LYS A 183 11.09 30.65 5.96
N ASP A 184 12.31 30.53 6.47
CA ASP A 184 12.63 29.54 7.49
C ASP A 184 12.16 29.97 8.88
N ASN A 185 10.85 29.92 9.07
CA ASN A 185 10.18 30.23 10.32
C ASN A 185 9.54 28.99 10.95
N PRO A 186 9.48 28.88 12.28
CA PRO A 186 8.70 27.84 12.97
C PRO A 186 7.24 27.87 12.52
N GLY A 187 6.65 26.69 12.34
CA GLY A 187 5.23 26.54 11.99
C GLY A 187 4.92 26.47 10.48
N VAL A 188 5.86 26.74 9.58
CA VAL A 188 5.61 26.69 8.13
C VAL A 188 5.15 25.29 7.69
N ALA A 189 5.85 24.24 8.07
CA ALA A 189 5.46 22.86 7.75
C ALA A 189 4.06 22.55 8.32
N PHE A 190 3.77 22.97 9.56
CA PHE A 190 2.44 22.80 10.15
C PHE A 190 1.35 23.49 9.31
N ASN A 191 1.58 24.71 8.85
CA ASN A 191 0.62 25.46 8.03
C ASN A 191 0.34 24.75 6.70
N ILE A 192 1.37 24.20 6.04
CA ILE A 192 1.23 23.44 4.80
C ILE A 192 0.39 22.18 5.04
N PHE A 193 0.84 21.32 5.95
CA PHE A 193 0.27 19.99 6.09
C PHE A 193 -1.07 19.98 6.83
N SER A 194 -1.35 20.93 7.71
CA SER A 194 -2.67 21.09 8.32
C SER A 194 -3.74 21.48 7.30
N LYS A 195 -3.42 22.34 6.33
CA LYS A 195 -4.34 22.69 5.23
C LYS A 195 -4.68 21.49 4.37
N LEU A 196 -3.69 20.69 3.99
CA LEU A 196 -3.87 19.47 3.22
C LEU A 196 -4.71 18.44 3.99
N SER A 197 -4.41 18.24 5.27
CA SER A 197 -5.15 17.33 6.15
C SER A 197 -6.63 17.70 6.30
N GLN A 198 -6.97 18.99 6.42
CA GLN A 198 -8.36 19.48 6.48
C GLN A 198 -9.18 19.10 5.23
N LYS A 199 -8.52 18.92 4.10
CA LYS A 199 -9.13 18.47 2.84
C LYS A 199 -8.96 16.97 2.59
N ASN A 200 -8.53 16.20 3.59
CA ASN A 200 -8.25 14.77 3.50
C ASN A 200 -7.23 14.41 2.39
N ILE A 201 -6.31 15.32 2.06
CA ILE A 201 -5.21 15.05 1.13
C ILE A 201 -4.11 14.34 1.91
N ASN A 202 -3.85 13.08 1.57
CA ASN A 202 -2.76 12.31 2.13
C ASN A 202 -1.43 12.67 1.47
N VAL A 203 -0.38 12.79 2.26
CA VAL A 203 0.98 13.06 1.83
C VAL A 203 1.83 11.83 2.12
N ASP A 204 2.62 11.37 1.14
CA ASP A 204 3.42 10.15 1.29
C ASP A 204 4.88 10.45 1.65
N ILE A 205 5.60 11.17 0.77
CA ILE A 205 7.00 11.54 1.00
C ILE A 205 7.07 13.04 1.28
N ILE A 206 7.89 13.44 2.27
CA ILE A 206 8.17 14.84 2.57
C ILE A 206 9.69 15.02 2.62
N LEU A 207 10.21 15.96 1.83
CA LEU A 207 11.59 16.42 1.91
C LEU A 207 11.61 17.91 2.20
N GLN A 208 12.48 18.30 3.12
CA GLN A 208 12.78 19.70 3.40
C GLN A 208 14.27 19.92 3.21
N SER A 209 14.65 20.90 2.39
CA SER A 209 16.04 21.30 2.20
C SER A 209 16.35 22.57 3.00
N PHE A 210 17.62 22.76 3.28
CA PHE A 210 18.12 24.07 3.70
C PHE A 210 18.25 24.94 2.46
N GLY A 211 17.56 26.08 2.47
CA GLY A 211 17.64 27.07 1.41
C GLY A 211 18.78 28.06 1.65
N ARG A 212 18.91 29.03 0.74
CA ARG A 212 19.80 30.21 0.92
C ARG A 212 18.97 31.34 1.51
N ASP A 213 19.64 32.28 2.13
CA ASP A 213 19.03 33.54 2.60
C ASP A 213 17.84 33.36 3.56
N ASN A 214 17.97 32.48 4.55
CA ASN A 214 16.91 32.14 5.51
C ASN A 214 15.62 31.65 4.86
N THR A 215 15.74 30.98 3.73
CA THR A 215 14.62 30.27 3.09
C THR A 215 14.84 28.76 3.11
N LYS A 216 13.79 28.01 2.80
CA LYS A 216 13.83 26.56 2.61
C LYS A 216 12.88 26.14 1.52
N ASP A 217 13.13 24.97 0.97
CA ASP A 217 12.22 24.32 0.04
C ASP A 217 11.58 23.13 0.73
N ILE A 218 10.28 22.98 0.54
CA ILE A 218 9.51 21.85 1.04
C ILE A 218 8.91 21.16 -0.20
N VAL A 219 9.33 19.91 -0.41
CA VAL A 219 8.87 19.10 -1.54
C VAL A 219 8.17 17.87 -0.97
N PHE A 220 7.01 17.55 -1.52
CA PHE A 220 6.25 16.39 -1.05
C PHE A 220 5.46 15.74 -2.17
N THR A 221 5.02 14.50 -1.95
CA THR A 221 4.20 13.76 -2.90
C THR A 221 2.78 13.58 -2.38
N VAL A 222 1.83 13.67 -3.30
CA VAL A 222 0.41 13.37 -3.11
C VAL A 222 -0.07 12.49 -4.26
N SER A 223 -1.30 11.96 -4.20
CA SER A 223 -1.90 11.31 -5.37
C SER A 223 -2.04 12.29 -6.52
N LYS A 224 -2.00 11.80 -7.75
CA LYS A 224 -1.96 12.60 -8.97
C LYS A 224 -3.12 13.61 -9.05
N ASP A 225 -4.33 13.17 -8.73
CA ASP A 225 -5.53 14.01 -8.75
C ASP A 225 -5.51 15.11 -7.68
N ASN A 226 -4.83 14.88 -6.57
CA ASN A 226 -4.69 15.85 -5.48
C ASN A 226 -3.60 16.88 -5.71
N GLY A 227 -2.72 16.70 -6.69
CA GLY A 227 -1.63 17.65 -6.98
C GLY A 227 -2.12 19.07 -7.27
N PRO A 228 -2.99 19.28 -8.28
CA PRO A 228 -3.55 20.60 -8.58
C PRO A 228 -4.32 21.20 -7.41
N VAL A 229 -5.11 20.39 -6.70
CA VAL A 229 -5.90 20.83 -5.53
C VAL A 229 -4.97 21.32 -4.41
N ALA A 230 -3.88 20.60 -4.15
CA ALA A 230 -2.89 21.00 -3.15
C ALA A 230 -2.25 22.36 -3.50
N VAL A 231 -1.93 22.60 -4.78
CA VAL A 231 -1.38 23.90 -5.23
C VAL A 231 -2.36 25.05 -4.98
N GLU A 232 -3.63 24.87 -5.32
CA GLU A 232 -4.65 25.91 -5.09
C GLU A 232 -4.79 26.23 -3.60
N LEU A 233 -4.91 25.21 -2.75
CA LEU A 233 -5.02 25.37 -1.31
C LEU A 233 -3.81 26.10 -0.70
N LEU A 234 -2.61 25.81 -1.20
CA LEU A 234 -1.39 26.40 -0.66
C LEU A 234 -1.18 27.83 -1.14
N LYS A 235 -1.62 28.19 -2.35
CA LYS A 235 -1.60 29.57 -2.83
C LYS A 235 -2.43 30.53 -1.96
N GLU A 236 -3.46 30.04 -1.32
CA GLU A 236 -4.33 30.80 -0.42
C GLU A 236 -3.75 30.92 1.01
N THR A 237 -2.54 30.40 1.25
CA THR A 237 -1.93 30.34 2.58
C THR A 237 -0.98 31.50 2.76
N SER A 238 -1.34 32.49 3.56
CA SER A 238 -0.53 33.72 3.81
C SER A 238 0.87 33.43 4.37
N ALA A 239 1.05 32.32 5.10
CA ALA A 239 2.37 31.89 5.60
C ALA A 239 3.35 31.51 4.47
N LEU A 240 2.87 31.40 3.23
CA LEU A 240 3.65 31.04 2.03
C LEU A 240 3.79 32.23 1.06
N ASP A 241 3.45 33.43 1.49
CA ASP A 241 3.57 34.63 0.67
C ASP A 241 5.01 34.81 0.16
N GLY A 242 5.16 34.94 -1.16
CA GLY A 242 6.43 35.02 -1.86
C GLY A 242 7.07 33.67 -2.22
N ALA A 243 6.54 32.54 -1.75
CA ALA A 243 7.01 31.23 -2.16
C ALA A 243 6.49 30.86 -3.57
N LYS A 244 7.31 30.15 -4.34
CA LYS A 244 6.90 29.58 -5.63
C LYS A 244 6.35 28.19 -5.40
N ILE A 245 5.07 27.94 -5.76
CA ILE A 245 4.42 26.64 -5.63
C ILE A 245 4.28 26.02 -7.02
N VAL A 246 4.82 24.83 -7.22
CA VAL A 246 4.85 24.09 -8.48
C VAL A 246 4.34 22.68 -8.25
N CYS A 247 3.59 22.15 -9.21
CA CYS A 247 3.17 20.74 -9.23
C CYS A 247 3.61 20.10 -10.54
N ASP A 248 4.20 18.91 -10.43
CA ASP A 248 4.50 18.05 -11.57
C ASP A 248 3.74 16.73 -11.43
N THR A 249 2.86 16.46 -12.39
CA THR A 249 2.05 15.23 -12.46
C THR A 249 2.61 14.21 -13.45
N ASN A 250 3.72 14.54 -14.17
CA ASN A 250 4.40 13.63 -15.07
C ASN A 250 5.56 12.91 -14.38
N VAL A 251 5.29 12.39 -13.18
CA VAL A 251 6.27 11.66 -12.38
C VAL A 251 5.75 10.28 -12.01
N ALA A 252 6.68 9.39 -11.69
CA ALA A 252 6.37 8.09 -11.11
C ALA A 252 7.32 7.80 -9.94
N LYS A 253 6.83 7.07 -8.96
CA LYS A 253 7.63 6.55 -7.85
C LYS A 253 8.04 5.12 -8.18
N VAL A 254 9.35 4.83 -8.17
CA VAL A 254 9.89 3.48 -8.27
C VAL A 254 10.55 3.12 -6.96
N SER A 255 10.24 1.94 -6.45
CA SER A 255 10.66 1.53 -5.12
C SER A 255 11.17 0.10 -5.10
N ILE A 256 12.21 -0.13 -4.29
CA ILE A 256 12.65 -1.46 -3.87
C ILE A 256 12.21 -1.69 -2.42
N VAL A 257 11.79 -2.91 -2.11
CA VAL A 257 11.33 -3.32 -0.78
C VAL A 257 12.05 -4.60 -0.36
N GLY A 258 12.52 -4.65 0.88
CA GLY A 258 13.10 -5.84 1.49
C GLY A 258 13.76 -5.55 2.83
N ALA A 259 13.49 -6.35 3.83
CA ALA A 259 14.02 -6.21 5.19
C ALA A 259 15.56 -6.38 5.26
N GLY A 260 16.19 -6.98 4.25
CA GLY A 260 17.64 -7.16 4.22
C GLY A 260 18.45 -5.89 3.93
N MET A 261 17.80 -4.78 3.60
CA MET A 261 18.51 -3.54 3.21
C MET A 261 19.19 -2.83 4.37
N GLU A 262 18.65 -2.94 5.58
CA GLU A 262 19.19 -2.30 6.78
C GLU A 262 20.65 -2.69 7.06
N SER A 263 20.99 -3.97 6.84
CA SER A 263 22.30 -4.51 7.13
C SER A 263 23.26 -4.58 5.93
N HIS A 264 22.85 -4.09 4.74
CA HIS A 264 23.64 -4.19 3.52
C HIS A 264 23.99 -2.81 2.94
N PRO A 265 25.18 -2.27 3.26
CA PRO A 265 25.69 -1.04 2.64
C PRO A 265 25.75 -1.18 1.11
N GLY A 266 25.45 -0.10 0.39
CA GLY A 266 25.52 -0.06 -1.06
C GLY A 266 24.23 -0.45 -1.79
N THR A 267 23.17 -0.83 -1.10
CA THR A 267 21.87 -1.11 -1.74
C THR A 267 21.34 0.08 -2.53
N ALA A 268 21.38 1.29 -1.94
CA ALA A 268 20.98 2.52 -2.64
C ALA A 268 21.89 2.77 -3.88
N THR A 269 23.20 2.63 -3.73
CA THR A 269 24.18 2.81 -4.82
C THR A 269 23.85 1.89 -5.98
N LYS A 270 23.58 0.62 -5.72
CA LYS A 270 23.23 -0.36 -6.76
C LYS A 270 21.92 -0.01 -7.49
N MET A 271 20.93 0.51 -6.77
CA MET A 271 19.71 1.01 -7.39
C MET A 271 19.98 2.22 -8.30
N PHE A 272 20.79 3.17 -7.83
CA PHE A 272 21.12 4.38 -8.59
C PHE A 272 21.99 4.06 -9.80
N GLU A 273 22.93 3.11 -9.70
CA GLU A 273 23.74 2.61 -10.82
C GLU A 273 22.85 2.03 -11.91
N ALA A 274 21.90 1.15 -11.56
CA ALA A 274 20.95 0.57 -12.51
C ALA A 274 20.13 1.62 -13.28
N LEU A 275 19.74 2.72 -12.61
CA LEU A 275 19.04 3.84 -13.23
C LEU A 275 19.98 4.68 -14.11
N TYR A 276 21.21 4.96 -13.63
CA TYR A 276 22.22 5.69 -14.36
C TYR A 276 22.60 5.01 -15.69
N GLU A 277 22.84 3.70 -15.68
CA GLU A 277 23.13 2.91 -16.89
C GLU A 277 22.02 2.99 -17.95
N ARG A 278 20.81 3.34 -17.54
CA ARG A 278 19.64 3.53 -18.42
C ARG A 278 19.37 4.98 -18.76
N ASN A 279 20.24 5.90 -18.33
CA ASN A 279 20.05 7.34 -18.49
C ASN A 279 18.71 7.83 -17.93
N ILE A 280 18.34 7.31 -16.73
CA ILE A 280 17.13 7.70 -16.01
C ILE A 280 17.51 8.63 -14.88
N ASN A 281 17.02 9.87 -14.93
CA ASN A 281 17.31 10.87 -13.92
C ASN A 281 16.43 10.68 -12.68
N ILE A 282 17.03 10.90 -11.50
CA ILE A 282 16.35 10.84 -10.21
C ILE A 282 16.03 12.27 -9.75
N ARG A 283 14.76 12.56 -9.50
CA ARG A 283 14.29 13.88 -9.03
C ARG A 283 14.23 13.97 -7.52
N MET A 284 13.95 12.86 -6.84
CA MET A 284 13.79 12.78 -5.40
C MET A 284 14.14 11.39 -4.90
N ILE A 285 14.70 11.29 -3.71
CA ILE A 285 15.05 10.03 -3.07
C ILE A 285 14.41 10.02 -1.67
N SER A 286 13.85 8.88 -1.29
CA SER A 286 13.38 8.63 0.07
C SER A 286 13.79 7.23 0.50
N THR A 287 14.25 7.08 1.73
CA THR A 287 14.70 5.80 2.28
C THR A 287 14.06 5.53 3.63
N SER A 288 13.82 4.25 3.91
CA SER A 288 13.50 3.73 5.23
C SER A 288 14.29 2.43 5.47
N GLU A 289 14.08 1.77 6.60
CA GLU A 289 14.76 0.51 6.93
C GLU A 289 14.51 -0.60 5.90
N ILE A 290 13.31 -0.64 5.32
CA ILE A 290 12.87 -1.73 4.42
C ILE A 290 12.50 -1.28 3.02
N LYS A 291 12.71 0.02 2.67
CA LYS A 291 12.46 0.52 1.31
C LYS A 291 13.38 1.64 0.89
N ILE A 292 13.65 1.71 -0.41
CA ILE A 292 14.24 2.87 -1.09
C ILE A 292 13.31 3.23 -2.23
N SER A 293 12.89 4.49 -2.26
CA SER A 293 12.00 5.04 -3.29
C SER A 293 12.67 6.18 -4.02
N VAL A 294 12.50 6.22 -5.33
CA VAL A 294 12.94 7.35 -6.17
C VAL A 294 11.75 7.89 -6.94
N ILE A 295 11.71 9.20 -7.11
CA ILE A 295 10.81 9.87 -8.06
C ILE A 295 11.57 10.10 -9.35
N ILE A 296 11.01 9.69 -10.46
CA ILE A 296 11.54 9.79 -11.81
C ILE A 296 10.47 10.29 -12.77
N ASP A 297 10.80 10.51 -14.03
CA ASP A 297 9.81 10.81 -15.07
C ASP A 297 8.87 9.62 -15.30
N ALA A 298 7.58 9.88 -15.47
CA ALA A 298 6.57 8.83 -15.59
C ALA A 298 6.77 7.88 -16.79
N ASP A 299 7.37 8.41 -17.88
CA ASP A 299 7.63 7.65 -19.10
C ASP A 299 8.74 6.61 -18.91
N ASP A 300 9.64 6.85 -17.97
CA ASP A 300 10.75 5.94 -17.66
C ASP A 300 10.37 4.83 -16.65
N ALA A 301 9.19 4.87 -16.07
CA ALA A 301 8.82 3.99 -14.96
C ALA A 301 8.97 2.49 -15.26
N ASP A 302 8.55 2.03 -16.45
CA ASP A 302 8.64 0.62 -16.84
C ASP A 302 10.10 0.19 -17.08
N ARG A 303 10.90 1.05 -17.70
CA ARG A 303 12.33 0.85 -17.93
C ARG A 303 13.10 0.79 -16.60
N ALA A 304 12.75 1.68 -15.68
CA ALA A 304 13.35 1.73 -14.35
C ALA A 304 13.10 0.47 -13.55
N VAL A 305 11.83 0.01 -13.48
CA VAL A 305 11.49 -1.24 -12.77
C VAL A 305 12.27 -2.43 -13.36
N SER A 306 12.32 -2.56 -14.69
CA SER A 306 13.05 -3.66 -15.34
C SER A 306 14.55 -3.62 -15.06
N ALA A 307 15.18 -2.43 -15.12
CA ALA A 307 16.60 -2.26 -14.86
C ALA A 307 16.96 -2.57 -13.40
N VAL A 308 16.20 -2.00 -12.46
CA VAL A 308 16.41 -2.21 -11.04
C VAL A 308 16.15 -3.67 -10.65
N HIS A 309 15.07 -4.28 -11.14
CA HIS A 309 14.79 -5.70 -10.90
C HIS A 309 15.95 -6.59 -11.36
N LYS A 310 16.44 -6.40 -12.59
CA LYS A 310 17.59 -7.16 -13.13
C LYS A 310 18.85 -7.00 -12.29
N ALA A 311 19.09 -5.81 -11.75
CA ALA A 311 20.26 -5.56 -10.90
C ALA A 311 20.23 -6.35 -9.61
N PHE A 312 19.06 -6.48 -8.97
CA PHE A 312 18.94 -7.10 -7.66
C PHE A 312 18.55 -8.58 -7.69
N ILE A 313 17.79 -8.98 -8.71
CA ILE A 313 17.24 -10.33 -8.84
C ILE A 313 17.72 -10.90 -10.18
N PRO A 314 18.99 -11.38 -10.21
CA PRO A 314 19.53 -12.00 -11.43
C PRO A 314 18.79 -13.31 -11.75
N ASN A 315 18.91 -13.74 -13.01
CA ASN A 315 18.31 -14.98 -13.54
C ASN A 315 18.67 -16.24 -12.74
#